data_509a42c909d736cdc82807e98a152488
#
_entry.id   509a42c909d736cdc82807e98a152488
#
_cell.length_a   1.000
_cell.length_b   1.000
_cell.length_c   1.000
_cell.angle_alpha   90.00
_cell.angle_beta   90.00
_cell.angle_gamma   90.00
#
_symmetry.space_group_name_H-M   'P 1'
#
loop_
_entity.id
_entity.type
_entity.pdbx_description
1 polymer ?
#
loop_
_entity_poly.entity_id
_entity_poly.type
_entity_poly.pdbx_seq_one_letter_code
_entity_poly.pdbx_strand_id
1 'polypeptide(L)'
;MITFEEYNLLEAYISSDNFKILLEKNLGPNIDKDIKFGIVMATHDMNAGAANKQRAKHMTTPGVLADALNSVKAQKYKNWKIYLTADKYEGDEGEIKKVMEDVIPKDQLQYQNRSTPGERNNKKWTTKQIRFTAGCGALNDSLDMAKKDGCDYIIRLDHDDKWAPNHLELLAKAYSQYPDLGFVFTR
;
A
#
# COMPACT_ATOMS: atom_id res chain seq x y z
N MET A 1 -7.91 1.25 -20.00
CA MET A 1 -8.87 0.35 -19.30
C MET A 1 -8.61 -1.03 -19.87
N ILE A 2 -8.13 -1.96 -19.05
CA ILE A 2 -7.83 -3.34 -19.47
C ILE A 2 -9.15 -4.03 -19.78
N THR A 3 -9.29 -4.70 -20.92
CA THR A 3 -10.47 -5.47 -21.27
C THR A 3 -10.55 -6.77 -20.46
N PHE A 4 -11.73 -7.38 -20.39
CA PHE A 4 -11.91 -8.66 -19.69
C PHE A 4 -11.06 -9.80 -20.32
N GLU A 5 -10.84 -9.77 -21.62
CA GLU A 5 -9.96 -10.71 -22.32
C GLU A 5 -8.48 -10.50 -21.96
N GLU A 6 -8.04 -9.24 -21.89
CA GLU A 6 -6.68 -8.89 -21.45
C GLU A 6 -6.44 -9.27 -19.98
N TYR A 7 -7.45 -9.13 -19.13
CA TYR A 7 -7.40 -9.57 -17.74
C TYR A 7 -7.26 -11.11 -17.64
N ASN A 8 -8.05 -11.86 -18.39
CA ASN A 8 -7.97 -13.32 -18.41
C ASN A 8 -6.63 -13.84 -18.97
N LEU A 9 -6.06 -13.15 -19.96
CA LEU A 9 -4.72 -13.47 -20.48
C LEU A 9 -3.64 -13.17 -19.42
N LEU A 10 -3.78 -12.09 -18.67
CA LEU A 10 -2.88 -11.74 -17.57
C LEU A 10 -2.98 -12.78 -16.44
N GLU A 11 -4.18 -13.19 -16.01
CA GLU A 11 -4.37 -14.26 -15.02
C GLU A 11 -3.80 -15.60 -15.50
N ALA A 12 -4.01 -15.99 -16.75
CA ALA A 12 -3.46 -17.21 -17.32
C ALA A 12 -1.92 -17.17 -17.37
N TYR A 13 -1.33 -16.02 -17.67
CA TYR A 13 0.13 -15.82 -17.66
C TYR A 13 0.70 -15.85 -16.23
N ILE A 14 0.02 -15.24 -15.27
CA ILE A 14 0.39 -15.20 -13.86
C ILE A 14 0.25 -16.57 -13.19
N SER A 15 -0.72 -17.39 -13.60
CA SER A 15 -0.93 -18.74 -13.08
C SER A 15 0.02 -19.79 -13.67
N SER A 16 0.81 -19.45 -14.68
CA SER A 16 1.76 -20.38 -15.27
C SER A 16 2.93 -20.64 -14.31
N ASP A 17 3.26 -21.92 -14.10
CA ASP A 17 4.40 -22.35 -13.26
C ASP A 17 5.74 -21.73 -13.71
N ASN A 18 5.83 -21.33 -14.97
CA ASN A 18 6.98 -20.63 -15.54
C ASN A 18 7.24 -19.24 -14.93
N PHE A 19 6.19 -18.52 -14.56
CA PHE A 19 6.33 -17.19 -13.92
C PHE A 19 6.87 -17.31 -12.49
N LYS A 20 6.39 -18.29 -11.73
CA LYS A 20 6.83 -18.57 -10.36
C LYS A 20 8.30 -18.99 -10.29
N ILE A 21 8.77 -19.73 -11.27
CA ILE A 21 10.17 -20.19 -11.37
C ILE A 21 11.13 -19.04 -11.70
N LEU A 22 10.70 -18.04 -12.45
CA LEU A 22 11.55 -16.89 -12.81
C LEU A 22 11.90 -16.01 -11.62
N LEU A 23 10.97 -15.78 -10.69
CA LEU A 23 11.19 -14.84 -9.58
C LEU A 23 11.92 -15.47 -8.38
N GLU A 24 11.61 -16.69 -7.99
CA GLU A 24 12.21 -17.31 -6.80
C GLU A 24 13.62 -17.89 -7.02
N LYS A 25 13.92 -18.38 -8.22
CA LYS A 25 15.19 -19.09 -8.49
C LYS A 25 16.27 -18.27 -9.20
N ASN A 26 15.91 -17.15 -9.84
CA ASN A 26 16.80 -16.45 -10.76
C ASN A 26 17.09 -14.99 -10.38
N LEU A 27 16.59 -14.48 -9.24
CA LEU A 27 17.02 -13.16 -8.78
C LEU A 27 18.48 -13.23 -8.31
N GLY A 28 19.36 -12.50 -8.99
CA GLY A 28 20.74 -12.34 -8.60
C GLY A 28 20.86 -11.75 -7.19
N PRO A 29 22.03 -11.89 -6.54
CA PRO A 29 22.25 -11.38 -5.19
C PRO A 29 22.30 -9.85 -5.12
N ASN A 30 22.58 -9.18 -6.24
CA ASN A 30 22.90 -7.76 -6.27
C ASN A 30 21.68 -6.88 -6.57
N ILE A 31 21.70 -5.69 -5.98
CA ILE A 31 20.82 -4.57 -6.33
C ILE A 31 21.74 -3.54 -6.99
N ASP A 32 21.68 -3.47 -8.32
CA ASP A 32 22.62 -2.66 -9.11
C ASP A 32 22.16 -1.20 -9.25
N LYS A 33 20.91 -0.91 -8.87
CA LYS A 33 20.32 0.43 -8.93
C LYS A 33 19.72 0.81 -7.58
N ASP A 34 20.04 2.01 -7.12
CA ASP A 34 19.39 2.59 -5.93
C ASP A 34 17.96 3.06 -6.29
N ILE A 35 17.00 2.21 -6.01
CA ILE A 35 15.58 2.39 -6.37
C ILE A 35 14.85 3.07 -5.21
N LYS A 36 14.25 4.23 -5.45
CA LYS A 36 13.38 4.90 -4.48
C LYS A 36 11.94 4.39 -4.58
N PHE A 37 11.50 3.64 -3.57
CA PHE A 37 10.12 3.16 -3.50
C PHE A 37 9.19 4.18 -2.81
N GLY A 38 8.07 4.50 -3.47
CA GLY A 38 6.94 5.18 -2.86
C GLY A 38 5.91 4.18 -2.32
N ILE A 39 5.76 4.10 -1.00
CA ILE A 39 4.76 3.22 -0.38
C ILE A 39 3.49 4.02 -0.20
N VAL A 40 2.45 3.71 -0.96
CA VAL A 40 1.16 4.40 -0.88
C VAL A 40 0.19 3.65 0.02
N MET A 41 -0.41 4.37 0.95
CA MET A 41 -1.34 3.83 1.93
C MET A 41 -2.59 4.70 2.04
N ALA A 42 -3.74 4.07 2.22
CA ALA A 42 -4.96 4.74 2.62
C ALA A 42 -5.39 4.25 4.00
N THR A 43 -5.83 5.14 4.87
CA THR A 43 -6.42 4.78 6.16
C THR A 43 -7.77 5.44 6.37
N HIS A 44 -8.54 4.94 7.30
CA HIS A 44 -9.84 5.48 7.69
C HIS A 44 -10.13 5.10 9.14
N ASP A 45 -11.07 5.77 9.76
CA ASP A 45 -11.54 5.34 11.07
C ASP A 45 -12.30 4.02 10.94
N MET A 46 -11.69 2.94 11.42
CA MET A 46 -12.29 1.61 11.41
C MET A 46 -13.52 1.52 12.33
N ASN A 47 -13.68 2.47 13.25
CA ASN A 47 -14.83 2.55 14.14
C ASN A 47 -15.97 3.40 13.58
N ALA A 48 -15.75 4.11 12.49
CA ALA A 48 -16.79 4.88 11.82
C ALA A 48 -17.66 3.99 10.90
N GLY A 49 -18.97 4.02 11.10
CA GLY A 49 -19.97 3.45 10.18
C GLY A 49 -20.40 2.01 10.44
N ALA A 50 -21.29 1.51 9.58
CA ALA A 50 -21.99 0.23 9.73
C ALA A 50 -21.10 -1.03 9.58
N ALA A 51 -19.91 -0.90 9.01
CA ALA A 51 -18.94 -2.01 8.85
C ALA A 51 -18.36 -2.51 10.19
N ASN A 52 -18.58 -1.76 11.24
CA ASN A 52 -18.02 -1.98 12.58
C ASN A 52 -18.49 -3.25 13.29
N LYS A 53 -19.62 -3.81 12.88
CA LYS A 53 -20.24 -4.94 13.60
C LYS A 53 -19.54 -6.29 13.40
N GLN A 54 -18.62 -6.40 12.43
CA GLN A 54 -17.94 -7.66 12.06
C GLN A 54 -16.47 -7.70 12.43
N ARG A 55 -15.87 -6.58 12.88
CA ARG A 55 -14.45 -6.55 13.26
C ARG A 55 -14.27 -6.90 14.75
N ALA A 56 -13.15 -7.54 15.06
CA ALA A 56 -12.83 -7.85 16.45
C ALA A 56 -12.73 -6.55 17.26
N LYS A 57 -13.36 -6.48 18.43
CA LYS A 57 -13.47 -5.28 19.28
C LYS A 57 -12.10 -4.64 19.67
N HIS A 58 -11.01 -5.39 19.53
CA HIS A 58 -9.64 -4.93 19.82
C HIS A 58 -8.89 -4.40 18.60
N MET A 59 -9.46 -4.46 17.40
CA MET A 59 -8.84 -3.89 16.19
C MET A 59 -9.20 -2.41 16.09
N THR A 60 -8.27 -1.56 16.44
CA THR A 60 -8.38 -0.10 16.29
C THR A 60 -7.50 0.37 15.13
N THR A 61 -7.87 1.47 14.49
CA THR A 61 -7.06 2.05 13.41
C THR A 61 -5.62 2.35 13.86
N PRO A 62 -5.36 2.98 15.01
CA PRO A 62 -3.99 3.17 15.50
C PRO A 62 -3.22 1.86 15.68
N GLY A 63 -3.87 0.81 16.20
CA GLY A 63 -3.23 -0.48 16.41
C GLY A 63 -2.80 -1.18 15.14
N VAL A 64 -3.71 -1.30 14.15
CA VAL A 64 -3.37 -1.96 12.86
C VAL A 64 -2.39 -1.12 12.06
N LEU A 65 -2.51 0.21 12.10
CA LEU A 65 -1.58 1.12 11.44
C LEU A 65 -0.17 1.00 12.03
N ALA A 66 -0.05 0.91 13.37
CA ALA A 66 1.24 0.68 14.03
C ALA A 66 1.91 -0.59 13.52
N ASP A 67 1.15 -1.68 13.41
CA ASP A 67 1.63 -2.95 12.91
C ASP A 67 2.10 -2.89 11.45
N ALA A 68 1.32 -2.25 10.57
CA ALA A 68 1.70 -2.03 9.17
C ALA A 68 3.00 -1.21 9.06
N LEU A 69 3.07 -0.08 9.76
CA LEU A 69 4.25 0.80 9.76
C LEU A 69 5.49 0.10 10.33
N ASN A 70 5.36 -0.70 11.39
CA ASN A 70 6.46 -1.51 11.92
C ASN A 70 6.96 -2.53 10.90
N SER A 71 6.08 -3.11 10.09
CA SER A 71 6.48 -4.03 9.03
C SER A 71 7.28 -3.34 7.92
N VAL A 72 6.97 -2.07 7.63
CA VAL A 72 7.75 -1.22 6.71
C VAL A 72 9.10 -0.83 7.32
N LYS A 73 9.13 -0.39 8.57
CA LYS A 73 10.37 -0.08 9.30
C LYS A 73 11.34 -1.26 9.34
N ALA A 74 10.80 -2.47 9.45
CA ALA A 74 11.58 -3.71 9.48
C ALA A 74 12.15 -4.12 8.12
N GLN A 75 11.80 -3.46 7.02
CA GLN A 75 12.33 -3.81 5.71
C GLN A 75 13.86 -3.70 5.67
N LYS A 76 14.52 -4.68 5.04
CA LYS A 76 15.99 -4.68 4.86
C LYS A 76 16.44 -3.60 3.89
N TYR A 77 15.73 -3.43 2.79
CA TYR A 77 15.95 -2.34 1.83
C TYR A 77 15.43 -1.03 2.40
N LYS A 78 16.23 0.05 2.37
CA LYS A 78 15.95 1.27 3.14
C LYS A 78 15.58 2.50 2.31
N ASN A 79 15.75 2.47 0.98
CA ASN A 79 15.40 3.61 0.11
C ASN A 79 13.89 3.59 -0.23
N TRP A 80 13.08 3.97 0.75
CA TRP A 80 11.63 4.08 0.63
C TRP A 80 11.08 5.28 1.40
N LYS A 81 9.89 5.73 1.00
CA LYS A 81 9.12 6.74 1.73
C LYS A 81 7.63 6.39 1.69
N ILE A 82 6.94 6.60 2.79
CA ILE A 82 5.50 6.36 2.94
C ILE A 82 4.74 7.63 2.60
N TYR A 83 3.67 7.46 1.81
CA TYR A 83 2.67 8.47 1.50
C TYR A 83 1.32 7.95 1.97
N LEU A 84 0.82 8.51 3.06
CA LEU A 84 -0.38 8.04 3.74
C LEU A 84 -1.46 9.10 3.67
N THR A 85 -2.61 8.74 3.11
CA THR A 85 -3.80 9.60 3.12
C THR A 85 -4.91 8.97 3.96
N ALA A 86 -5.39 9.72 4.94
CA ALA A 86 -6.58 9.36 5.68
C ALA A 86 -7.83 9.81 4.90
N ASP A 87 -8.79 8.88 4.70
CA ASP A 87 -10.04 9.15 4.00
C ASP A 87 -11.07 9.79 4.95
N LYS A 88 -10.83 11.06 5.30
CA LYS A 88 -11.55 11.80 6.33
C LYS A 88 -11.59 11.02 7.65
N TYR A 89 -10.44 10.91 8.30
CA TYR A 89 -10.38 10.28 9.62
C TYR A 89 -11.15 11.12 10.63
N GLU A 90 -12.19 10.56 11.23
CA GLU A 90 -13.09 11.23 12.16
C GLU A 90 -12.80 10.87 13.64
N GLY A 91 -11.91 9.89 13.88
CA GLY A 91 -11.41 9.55 15.21
C GLY A 91 -10.38 10.57 15.73
N ASP A 92 -9.67 10.21 16.79
CA ASP A 92 -8.57 11.05 17.31
C ASP A 92 -7.38 11.04 16.33
N GLU A 93 -7.29 12.08 15.51
CA GLU A 93 -6.18 12.24 14.57
C GLU A 93 -4.83 12.40 15.29
N GLY A 94 -4.81 12.91 16.52
CA GLY A 94 -3.61 13.00 17.34
C GLY A 94 -3.04 11.62 17.67
N GLU A 95 -3.90 10.64 17.93
CA GLU A 95 -3.48 9.27 18.22
C GLU A 95 -2.81 8.61 17.01
N ILE A 96 -3.38 8.72 15.80
CA ILE A 96 -2.74 8.15 14.60
C ILE A 96 -1.46 8.90 14.22
N LYS A 97 -1.40 10.22 14.39
CA LYS A 97 -0.18 11.00 14.18
C LYS A 97 0.93 10.59 15.12
N LYS A 98 0.61 10.38 16.40
CA LYS A 98 1.56 9.87 17.38
C LYS A 98 2.10 8.49 16.98
N VAL A 99 1.25 7.57 16.56
CA VAL A 99 1.68 6.26 16.05
C VAL A 99 2.66 6.40 14.90
N MET A 100 2.37 7.29 13.95
CA MET A 100 3.26 7.52 12.80
C MET A 100 4.63 8.08 13.24
N GLU A 101 4.64 9.07 14.12
CA GLU A 101 5.87 9.71 14.62
C GLU A 101 6.72 8.77 15.49
N ASP A 102 6.08 7.90 16.29
CA ASP A 102 6.78 6.92 17.14
C ASP A 102 7.45 5.79 16.31
N VAL A 103 6.91 5.49 15.13
CA VAL A 103 7.37 4.35 14.32
C VAL A 103 8.27 4.78 13.17
N ILE A 104 7.92 5.81 12.40
CA ILE A 104 8.58 6.19 11.15
C ILE A 104 9.28 7.53 11.30
N PRO A 105 10.55 7.67 10.86
CA PRO A 105 11.23 8.96 10.78
C PRO A 105 10.43 9.96 9.95
N LYS A 106 10.41 11.21 10.40
CA LYS A 106 9.56 12.26 9.80
C LYS A 106 9.86 12.54 8.32
N ASP A 107 11.10 12.38 7.90
CA ASP A 107 11.54 12.53 6.51
C ASP A 107 11.12 11.36 5.61
N GLN A 108 10.82 10.20 6.19
CA GLN A 108 10.37 8.99 5.49
C GLN A 108 8.84 8.82 5.46
N LEU A 109 8.07 9.82 5.94
CA LEU A 109 6.61 9.77 5.92
C LEU A 109 6.03 11.11 5.53
N GLN A 110 5.09 11.09 4.59
CA GLN A 110 4.22 12.22 4.28
C GLN A 110 2.77 11.82 4.52
N TYR A 111 2.07 12.62 5.32
CA TYR A 111 0.70 12.37 5.73
C TYR A 111 -0.23 13.51 5.38
N GLN A 112 -1.45 13.18 4.98
CA GLN A 112 -2.56 14.13 4.92
C GLN A 112 -3.88 13.47 5.34
N ASN A 113 -4.81 14.28 5.87
CA ASN A 113 -6.19 13.88 6.12
C ASN A 113 -7.10 14.64 5.17
N ARG A 114 -7.95 13.94 4.43
CA ARG A 114 -8.92 14.55 3.52
C ARG A 114 -10.00 15.30 4.31
N SER A 115 -10.35 16.50 3.88
CA SER A 115 -11.43 17.27 4.47
C SER A 115 -12.82 16.70 4.16
N THR A 116 -12.95 15.98 3.04
CA THR A 116 -14.19 15.36 2.60
C THR A 116 -14.01 13.84 2.50
N PRO A 117 -15.02 13.06 2.91
CA PRO A 117 -14.96 11.61 2.78
C PRO A 117 -14.97 11.22 1.30
N GLY A 118 -14.27 10.15 0.99
CA GLY A 118 -14.30 9.55 -0.33
C GLY A 118 -15.53 8.66 -0.54
N GLU A 119 -15.34 7.63 -1.31
CA GLU A 119 -16.36 6.73 -1.84
C GLU A 119 -17.16 6.00 -0.73
N ARG A 120 -16.56 5.79 0.44
CA ARG A 120 -17.18 5.09 1.59
C ARG A 120 -18.49 5.71 2.03
N ASN A 121 -18.62 7.03 1.91
CA ASN A 121 -19.81 7.77 2.35
C ASN A 121 -20.78 8.10 1.21
N ASN A 122 -20.62 7.49 0.04
CA ASN A 122 -21.52 7.69 -1.08
C ASN A 122 -22.83 6.95 -0.86
N LYS A 123 -23.85 7.68 -0.38
CA LYS A 123 -25.20 7.13 -0.08
C LYS A 123 -25.95 6.60 -1.31
N LYS A 124 -25.49 6.93 -2.55
CA LYS A 124 -26.09 6.46 -3.79
C LYS A 124 -25.55 5.11 -4.24
N TRP A 125 -24.48 4.63 -3.61
CA TRP A 125 -23.82 3.40 -4.01
C TRP A 125 -24.24 2.22 -3.15
N THR A 126 -24.32 1.05 -3.77
CA THR A 126 -24.52 -0.21 -3.07
C THR A 126 -23.31 -0.58 -2.23
N THR A 127 -23.49 -1.41 -1.21
CA THR A 127 -22.41 -1.93 -0.38
C THR A 127 -21.30 -2.60 -1.24
N LYS A 128 -21.69 -3.27 -2.34
CA LYS A 128 -20.75 -3.89 -3.27
C LYS A 128 -19.88 -2.83 -3.96
N GLN A 129 -20.50 -1.77 -4.50
CA GLN A 129 -19.78 -0.66 -5.14
C GLN A 129 -18.81 0.02 -4.16
N ILE A 130 -19.27 0.29 -2.92
CA ILE A 130 -18.44 0.89 -1.87
C ILE A 130 -17.23 -0.01 -1.57
N ARG A 131 -17.39 -1.33 -1.47
CA ARG A 131 -16.29 -2.25 -1.22
C ARG A 131 -15.25 -2.25 -2.32
N PHE A 132 -15.66 -2.16 -3.59
CA PHE A 132 -14.73 -2.13 -4.72
C PHE A 132 -13.95 -0.82 -4.86
N THR A 133 -14.49 0.27 -4.36
CA THR A 133 -13.91 1.61 -4.52
C THR A 133 -13.37 2.19 -3.20
N ALA A 134 -13.54 1.46 -2.09
CA ALA A 134 -13.18 1.95 -0.77
C ALA A 134 -11.69 2.35 -0.69
N GLY A 135 -11.46 3.62 -0.42
CA GLY A 135 -10.12 4.18 -0.29
C GLY A 135 -9.43 4.58 -1.60
N CYS A 136 -10.07 4.38 -2.78
CA CYS A 136 -9.45 4.74 -4.06
C CYS A 136 -9.07 6.22 -4.12
N GLY A 137 -9.93 7.14 -3.66
CA GLY A 137 -9.62 8.56 -3.63
C GLY A 137 -8.43 8.88 -2.74
N ALA A 138 -8.37 8.31 -1.54
CA ALA A 138 -7.24 8.49 -0.64
C ALA A 138 -5.94 7.86 -1.20
N LEU A 139 -6.04 6.69 -1.84
CA LEU A 139 -4.88 6.09 -2.52
C LEU A 139 -4.39 6.94 -3.68
N ASN A 140 -5.29 7.53 -4.48
CA ASN A 140 -4.91 8.43 -5.56
C ASN A 140 -4.18 9.67 -5.03
N ASP A 141 -4.65 10.25 -3.93
CA ASP A 141 -3.96 11.37 -3.30
C ASP A 141 -2.55 10.97 -2.81
N SER A 142 -2.39 9.77 -2.24
CA SER A 142 -1.08 9.23 -1.85
C SER A 142 -0.18 8.97 -3.06
N LEU A 143 -0.74 8.48 -4.16
CA LEU A 143 -0.04 8.26 -5.42
C LEU A 143 0.47 9.57 -6.02
N ASP A 144 -0.35 10.63 -5.99
CA ASP A 144 0.03 11.96 -6.47
C ASP A 144 1.18 12.57 -5.63
N MET A 145 1.18 12.35 -4.32
CA MET A 145 2.30 12.76 -3.46
C MET A 145 3.59 12.01 -3.83
N ALA A 146 3.54 10.70 -3.97
CA ALA A 146 4.69 9.87 -4.32
C ALA A 146 5.24 10.21 -5.71
N LYS A 147 4.37 10.47 -6.68
CA LYS A 147 4.75 10.91 -8.03
C LYS A 147 5.46 12.26 -8.02
N LYS A 148 4.95 13.23 -7.26
CA LYS A 148 5.58 14.56 -7.11
C LYS A 148 6.96 14.50 -6.48
N ASP A 149 7.19 13.54 -5.59
CA ASP A 149 8.48 13.33 -4.90
C ASP A 149 9.47 12.46 -5.71
N GLY A 150 9.10 12.11 -6.95
CA GLY A 150 9.99 11.43 -7.91
C GLY A 150 10.37 10.01 -7.48
N CYS A 151 9.43 9.23 -6.93
CA CYS A 151 9.65 7.81 -6.67
C CYS A 151 9.79 7.03 -7.98
N ASP A 152 10.75 6.09 -8.05
CA ASP A 152 10.96 5.25 -9.24
C ASP A 152 9.82 4.24 -9.42
N TYR A 153 9.38 3.63 -8.32
CA TYR A 153 8.29 2.66 -8.30
C TYR A 153 7.34 2.91 -7.13
N ILE A 154 6.07 2.60 -7.36
CA ILE A 154 5.02 2.73 -6.37
C ILE A 154 4.56 1.36 -5.90
N ILE A 155 4.43 1.19 -4.59
CA ILE A 155 3.96 -0.04 -3.96
C ILE A 155 2.79 0.29 -3.03
N ARG A 156 1.73 -0.50 -3.10
CA ARG A 156 0.59 -0.35 -2.20
C ARG A 156 0.75 -1.25 -0.97
N LEU A 157 0.49 -0.68 0.20
CA LEU A 157 0.27 -1.43 1.43
C LEU A 157 -1.03 -0.96 2.08
N ASP A 158 -1.95 -1.86 2.35
CA ASP A 158 -3.16 -1.53 3.10
C ASP A 158 -2.81 -1.34 4.59
N HIS A 159 -3.50 -0.42 5.27
CA HIS A 159 -3.15 -0.02 6.63
C HIS A 159 -3.32 -1.13 7.68
N ASP A 160 -3.97 -2.24 7.31
CA ASP A 160 -4.21 -3.43 8.13
C ASP A 160 -3.44 -4.68 7.64
N ASP A 161 -2.54 -4.51 6.66
CA ASP A 161 -1.65 -5.56 6.15
C ASP A 161 -0.20 -5.39 6.63
N LYS A 162 0.62 -6.43 6.47
CA LYS A 162 2.04 -6.46 6.86
C LYS A 162 2.89 -7.13 5.81
N TRP A 163 4.12 -6.66 5.67
CA TRP A 163 5.11 -7.25 4.78
C TRP A 163 6.17 -8.07 5.53
N ALA A 164 6.68 -9.12 4.89
CA ALA A 164 7.89 -9.79 5.33
C ALA A 164 9.11 -8.85 5.24
N PRO A 165 10.13 -8.96 6.11
CA PRO A 165 11.25 -8.01 6.16
C PRO A 165 12.10 -7.91 4.90
N ASN A 166 12.03 -8.88 4.00
CA ASN A 166 12.75 -8.93 2.73
C ASN A 166 11.89 -8.52 1.52
N HIS A 167 10.65 -8.06 1.71
CA HIS A 167 9.73 -7.75 0.62
C HIS A 167 10.30 -6.70 -0.34
N LEU A 168 10.71 -5.54 0.15
CA LEU A 168 11.29 -4.48 -0.68
C LEU A 168 12.64 -4.87 -1.29
N GLU A 169 13.44 -5.67 -0.59
CA GLU A 169 14.70 -6.19 -1.12
C GLU A 169 14.48 -7.08 -2.34
N LEU A 170 13.46 -7.96 -2.30
CA LEU A 170 13.11 -8.81 -3.44
C LEU A 170 12.63 -7.99 -4.64
N LEU A 171 11.80 -6.96 -4.39
CA LEU A 171 11.34 -6.06 -5.44
C LEU A 171 12.50 -5.26 -6.04
N ALA A 172 13.41 -4.74 -5.22
CA ALA A 172 14.58 -4.01 -5.70
C ALA A 172 15.48 -4.90 -6.58
N LYS A 173 15.69 -6.16 -6.20
CA LYS A 173 16.42 -7.14 -7.03
C LYS A 173 15.70 -7.40 -8.35
N ALA A 174 14.36 -7.58 -8.33
CA ALA A 174 13.58 -7.82 -9.54
C ALA A 174 13.68 -6.64 -10.52
N TYR A 175 13.49 -5.41 -10.04
CA TYR A 175 13.58 -4.21 -10.89
C TYR A 175 15.01 -3.88 -11.33
N SER A 176 16.04 -4.22 -10.54
CA SER A 176 17.44 -4.09 -10.97
C SER A 176 17.77 -5.05 -12.10
N GLN A 177 17.30 -6.29 -11.99
CA GLN A 177 17.57 -7.32 -12.98
C GLN A 177 16.72 -7.20 -14.24
N TYR A 178 15.50 -6.67 -14.11
CA TYR A 178 14.52 -6.52 -15.18
C TYR A 178 13.97 -5.09 -15.22
N PRO A 179 14.75 -4.09 -15.69
CA PRO A 179 14.36 -2.68 -15.63
C PRO A 179 13.12 -2.32 -16.45
N ASP A 180 12.76 -3.15 -17.43
CA ASP A 180 11.58 -2.95 -18.30
C ASP A 180 10.28 -3.52 -17.72
N LEU A 181 10.31 -4.11 -16.51
CA LEU A 181 9.10 -4.59 -15.86
C LEU A 181 8.18 -3.43 -15.51
N GLY A 182 6.97 -3.46 -16.06
CA GLY A 182 5.95 -2.47 -15.76
C GLY A 182 5.38 -2.63 -14.33
N PHE A 183 5.30 -3.87 -13.84
CA PHE A 183 4.89 -4.13 -12.47
C PHE A 183 5.36 -5.51 -11.97
N VAL A 184 5.51 -5.63 -10.63
CA VAL A 184 5.84 -6.86 -9.91
C VAL A 184 4.87 -7.01 -8.73
N PHE A 185 4.44 -8.23 -8.46
CA PHE A 185 3.74 -8.54 -7.22
C PHE A 185 4.36 -9.77 -6.53
N THR A 186 4.24 -9.81 -5.21
CA THR A 186 4.68 -10.93 -4.38
C THR A 186 3.46 -11.58 -3.74
N ARG A 187 3.57 -12.87 -3.45
CA ARG A 187 2.56 -13.62 -2.69
C ARG A 187 3.02 -13.84 -1.27
#